data_d84e8db6d8d8738ef93b184c961f5c93
#
_entry.id   d84e8db6d8d8738ef93b184c961f5c93
#
_cell.length_a   1.000
_cell.length_b   1.000
_cell.length_c   1.000
_cell.angle_alpha   90.00
_cell.angle_beta   90.00
_cell.angle_gamma   90.00
#
_symmetry.space_group_name_H-M   'P 1'
#
loop_
_entity.id
_entity.type
_entity.pdbx_description
1 polymer ?
#
loop_
_entity_poly.entity_id
_entity_poly.type
_entity_poly.pdbx_seq_one_letter_code
_entity_poly.pdbx_strand_id
1 'polypeptide(L)'
;MRKLEKLTIENYKSIREQTLELGQLNVFIGGNGAGKSNLISAFRFLREIVTQNLATYTATKGGADSLLYFGRKRSKTMKLRVEFCEGRNSNAYSVSLLPTELDQLQILSETAFFHDKAKYPNKPYDLNVSMLSAESKLKEHTHLCARQAMRDLESYRVYHFHDTSDSAPVKGTADVEDNRFLRPQADNLAPFLYWMQQKHPANYRNIVSTVQQIAPFFGDFNLSPSRLNESKIRLEWVERGSDAYLNAHALSDGTLRFICLTTLLMQPELPTVLLLDEPELGLHPAAITLLASLLSAASVRTQVLVATQSVTLVNQFRPADVWTVERQDGTQFRHLNAADMSQWLDSYALGELWEMNLLGARP
;
A
#
# COMPACT_ATOMS: atom_id res chain seq x y z
N MET A 1 -4.95 8.37 16.90
CA MET A 1 -4.47 8.21 15.53
C MET A 1 -5.58 7.59 14.71
N ARG A 2 -5.85 8.13 13.53
CA ARG A 2 -6.85 7.61 12.60
C ARG A 2 -6.32 6.36 11.91
N LYS A 3 -7.12 5.31 11.85
CA LYS A 3 -6.74 4.03 11.22
C LYS A 3 -7.89 3.46 10.40
N LEU A 4 -7.58 2.68 9.40
CA LEU A 4 -8.52 1.82 8.71
C LEU A 4 -8.83 0.61 9.61
N GLU A 5 -10.03 0.57 10.17
CA GLU A 5 -10.44 -0.47 11.11
C GLU A 5 -10.97 -1.71 10.37
N LYS A 6 -11.78 -1.49 9.33
CA LYS A 6 -12.46 -2.57 8.62
C LYS A 6 -12.50 -2.35 7.11
N LEU A 7 -12.26 -3.42 6.37
CA LEU A 7 -12.43 -3.49 4.92
C LEU A 7 -13.38 -4.64 4.58
N THR A 8 -14.46 -4.35 3.87
CA THR A 8 -15.38 -5.36 3.31
C THR A 8 -15.30 -5.33 1.79
N ILE A 9 -15.14 -6.50 1.20
CA ILE A 9 -15.05 -6.71 -0.25
C ILE A 9 -16.05 -7.82 -0.62
N GLU A 10 -16.95 -7.53 -1.56
CA GLU A 10 -17.88 -8.51 -2.11
C GLU A 10 -17.74 -8.53 -3.63
N ASN A 11 -17.55 -9.73 -4.21
CA ASN A 11 -17.50 -9.99 -5.65
C ASN A 11 -16.44 -9.21 -6.44
N TYR A 12 -15.25 -9.04 -5.88
CA TYR A 12 -14.14 -8.37 -6.56
C TYR A 12 -13.04 -9.37 -6.94
N LYS A 13 -12.77 -9.54 -8.21
CA LYS A 13 -11.75 -10.45 -8.78
C LYS A 13 -11.85 -11.86 -8.18
N SER A 14 -10.83 -12.31 -7.44
CA SER A 14 -10.85 -13.62 -6.78
C SER A 14 -11.54 -13.60 -5.41
N ILE A 15 -11.95 -12.45 -4.90
CA ILE A 15 -12.55 -12.28 -3.57
C ILE A 15 -14.07 -12.33 -3.72
N ARG A 16 -14.71 -13.39 -3.22
CA ARG A 16 -16.17 -13.52 -3.23
C ARG A 16 -16.80 -12.64 -2.16
N GLU A 17 -16.40 -12.84 -0.91
CA GLU A 17 -16.88 -12.07 0.23
C GLU A 17 -15.87 -12.18 1.36
N GLN A 18 -15.34 -11.04 1.79
CA GLN A 18 -14.41 -10.96 2.90
C GLN A 18 -14.63 -9.68 3.69
N THR A 19 -14.53 -9.79 5.00
CA THR A 19 -14.44 -8.65 5.92
C THR A 19 -13.20 -8.82 6.76
N LEU A 20 -12.30 -7.84 6.69
CA LEU A 20 -11.02 -7.83 7.38
C LEU A 20 -11.04 -6.77 8.48
N GLU A 21 -10.74 -7.15 9.71
CA GLU A 21 -10.52 -6.24 10.84
C GLU A 21 -9.02 -6.01 10.99
N LEU A 22 -8.54 -4.83 10.60
CA LEU A 22 -7.13 -4.55 10.40
C LEU A 22 -6.46 -4.00 11.67
N GLY A 23 -5.31 -4.57 12.01
CA GLY A 23 -4.41 -4.10 13.05
C GLY A 23 -3.53 -2.91 12.60
N GLN A 24 -2.55 -2.59 13.41
CA GLN A 24 -1.59 -1.52 13.10
C GLN A 24 -0.57 -1.98 12.05
N LEU A 25 -0.09 -3.22 12.15
CA LEU A 25 0.71 -3.91 11.15
C LEU A 25 -0.07 -5.13 10.66
N ASN A 26 -0.14 -5.32 9.34
CA ASN A 26 -0.84 -6.44 8.72
C ASN A 26 0.02 -7.02 7.61
N VAL A 27 0.45 -8.26 7.76
CA VAL A 27 1.32 -8.96 6.83
C VAL A 27 0.54 -10.10 6.19
N PHE A 28 0.21 -9.97 4.92
CA PHE A 28 -0.57 -10.95 4.15
C PHE A 28 0.37 -11.93 3.46
N ILE A 29 0.34 -13.21 3.86
CA ILE A 29 1.17 -14.28 3.32
C ILE A 29 0.35 -15.31 2.54
N GLY A 30 0.95 -15.91 1.53
CA GLY A 30 0.29 -16.95 0.70
C GLY A 30 1.02 -17.14 -0.61
N GLY A 31 0.76 -18.23 -1.29
CA GLY A 31 1.37 -18.56 -2.57
C GLY A 31 1.00 -17.60 -3.70
N ASN A 32 1.66 -17.80 -4.84
CA ASN A 32 1.34 -17.09 -6.08
C ASN A 32 -0.11 -17.32 -6.49
N GLY A 33 -0.82 -16.26 -6.85
CA GLY A 33 -2.22 -16.33 -7.26
C GLY A 33 -3.24 -16.52 -6.13
N ALA A 34 -2.84 -16.57 -4.85
CA ALA A 34 -3.74 -16.68 -3.70
C ALA A 34 -4.72 -15.51 -3.57
N GLY A 35 -4.34 -14.32 -4.08
CA GLY A 35 -5.19 -13.14 -4.08
C GLY A 35 -4.69 -11.96 -3.24
N LYS A 36 -3.45 -12.01 -2.73
CA LYS A 36 -2.81 -10.91 -1.99
C LYS A 36 -2.83 -9.59 -2.76
N SER A 37 -2.35 -9.60 -4.00
CA SER A 37 -2.35 -8.40 -4.87
C SER A 37 -3.77 -7.96 -5.27
N ASN A 38 -4.79 -8.85 -5.19
CA ASN A 38 -6.18 -8.46 -5.38
C ASN A 38 -6.70 -7.61 -4.22
N LEU A 39 -6.26 -7.88 -2.98
CA LEU A 39 -6.52 -7.02 -1.83
C LEU A 39 -5.91 -5.62 -2.04
N ILE A 40 -4.62 -5.55 -2.39
CA ILE A 40 -3.94 -4.27 -2.67
C ILE A 40 -4.63 -3.53 -3.83
N SER A 41 -5.03 -4.25 -4.88
CA SER A 41 -5.71 -3.65 -6.02
C SER A 41 -7.11 -3.12 -5.69
N ALA A 42 -7.80 -3.65 -4.67
CA ALA A 42 -9.08 -3.12 -4.22
C ALA A 42 -8.95 -1.69 -3.66
N PHE A 43 -7.86 -1.38 -2.97
CA PHE A 43 -7.56 -0.02 -2.52
C PHE A 43 -7.29 0.93 -3.69
N ARG A 44 -6.52 0.48 -4.70
CA ARG A 44 -6.33 1.26 -5.93
C ARG A 44 -7.66 1.52 -6.62
N PHE A 45 -8.48 0.49 -6.74
CA PHE A 45 -9.79 0.61 -7.39
C PHE A 45 -10.71 1.58 -6.64
N LEU A 46 -10.79 1.52 -5.31
CA LEU A 46 -11.53 2.50 -4.50
C LEU A 46 -11.07 3.94 -4.78
N ARG A 47 -9.77 4.16 -4.91
CA ARG A 47 -9.22 5.48 -5.22
C ARG A 47 -9.64 5.94 -6.61
N GLU A 48 -9.57 5.07 -7.61
CA GLU A 48 -10.01 5.40 -8.99
C GLU A 48 -11.50 5.76 -9.02
N ILE A 49 -12.33 5.04 -8.26
CA ILE A 49 -13.76 5.35 -8.13
C ILE A 49 -13.95 6.78 -7.61
N VAL A 50 -13.37 7.12 -6.45
CA VAL A 50 -13.62 8.43 -5.81
C VAL A 50 -12.94 9.60 -6.50
N THR A 51 -11.95 9.34 -7.35
CA THR A 51 -11.32 10.35 -8.20
C THR A 51 -12.00 10.51 -9.57
N GLN A 52 -13.16 9.88 -9.78
CA GLN A 52 -13.96 9.96 -11.02
C GLN A 52 -13.22 9.38 -12.23
N ASN A 53 -12.61 8.22 -12.06
CA ASN A 53 -11.88 7.50 -13.11
C ASN A 53 -12.36 6.05 -13.27
N LEU A 54 -13.60 5.76 -12.85
CA LEU A 54 -14.17 4.40 -12.86
C LEU A 54 -14.24 3.83 -14.28
N ALA A 55 -14.74 4.60 -15.24
CA ALA A 55 -14.89 4.15 -16.62
C ALA A 55 -13.53 3.82 -17.27
N THR A 56 -12.55 4.74 -17.15
CA THR A 56 -11.20 4.56 -17.70
C THR A 56 -10.50 3.38 -17.06
N TYR A 57 -10.57 3.27 -15.73
CA TYR A 57 -9.96 2.14 -15.00
C TYR A 57 -10.59 0.81 -15.41
N THR A 58 -11.92 0.73 -15.50
CA THR A 58 -12.61 -0.49 -15.94
C THR A 58 -12.15 -0.92 -17.34
N ALA A 59 -12.11 0.02 -18.28
CA ALA A 59 -11.64 -0.25 -19.65
C ALA A 59 -10.18 -0.73 -19.69
N THR A 60 -9.27 -0.06 -18.95
CA THR A 60 -7.84 -0.43 -18.91
C THR A 60 -7.59 -1.78 -18.25
N LYS A 61 -8.51 -2.26 -17.39
CA LYS A 61 -8.41 -3.58 -16.75
C LYS A 61 -9.10 -4.69 -17.53
N GLY A 62 -9.62 -4.42 -18.73
CA GLY A 62 -10.24 -5.42 -19.60
C GLY A 62 -11.73 -5.62 -19.34
N GLY A 63 -12.41 -4.56 -18.87
CA GLY A 63 -13.86 -4.53 -18.70
C GLY A 63 -14.33 -4.96 -17.30
N ALA A 64 -15.65 -4.87 -17.09
CA ALA A 64 -16.30 -5.23 -15.84
C ALA A 64 -16.12 -6.72 -15.50
N ASP A 65 -16.13 -7.60 -16.50
CA ASP A 65 -15.98 -9.04 -16.31
C ASP A 65 -14.64 -9.40 -15.66
N SER A 66 -13.57 -8.67 -15.95
CA SER A 66 -12.24 -8.91 -15.35
C SER A 66 -12.12 -8.41 -13.90
N LEU A 67 -13.00 -7.50 -13.48
CA LEU A 67 -13.05 -6.96 -12.13
C LEU A 67 -14.04 -7.69 -11.22
N LEU A 68 -15.07 -8.31 -11.80
CA LEU A 68 -16.07 -9.07 -11.06
C LEU A 68 -15.60 -10.49 -10.75
N TYR A 69 -16.02 -11.02 -9.60
CA TYR A 69 -15.80 -12.40 -9.21
C TYR A 69 -16.48 -13.35 -10.20
N PHE A 70 -15.69 -14.07 -11.00
CA PHE A 70 -16.13 -14.92 -12.12
C PHE A 70 -17.04 -14.21 -13.15
N GLY A 71 -16.86 -12.89 -13.33
CA GLY A 71 -17.56 -12.09 -14.31
C GLY A 71 -19.05 -11.88 -14.03
N ARG A 72 -19.72 -11.10 -14.90
CA ARG A 72 -21.14 -10.70 -14.74
C ARG A 72 -22.14 -11.86 -14.82
N LYS A 73 -21.75 -13.02 -15.36
CA LYS A 73 -22.61 -14.21 -15.35
C LYS A 73 -22.85 -14.71 -13.94
N ARG A 74 -21.86 -14.66 -13.07
CA ARG A 74 -21.90 -15.13 -11.68
C ARG A 74 -22.19 -14.00 -10.69
N SER A 75 -21.54 -12.85 -10.87
CA SER A 75 -21.63 -11.71 -9.97
C SER A 75 -22.40 -10.55 -10.61
N LYS A 76 -23.60 -10.29 -10.08
CA LYS A 76 -24.47 -9.22 -10.59
C LYS A 76 -24.14 -7.86 -10.01
N THR A 77 -23.49 -7.84 -8.85
CA THR A 77 -23.07 -6.63 -8.15
C THR A 77 -21.72 -6.86 -7.49
N MET A 78 -20.98 -5.78 -7.31
CA MET A 78 -19.74 -5.72 -6.53
C MET A 78 -19.94 -4.69 -5.42
N LYS A 79 -19.39 -4.94 -4.22
CA LYS A 79 -19.43 -3.96 -3.16
C LYS A 79 -18.08 -3.82 -2.48
N LEU A 80 -17.71 -2.59 -2.20
CA LEU A 80 -16.52 -2.23 -1.44
C LEU A 80 -16.94 -1.30 -0.30
N ARG A 81 -16.47 -1.59 0.91
CA ARG A 81 -16.70 -0.75 2.08
C ARG A 81 -15.44 -0.64 2.91
N VAL A 82 -15.09 0.58 3.30
CA VAL A 82 -13.97 0.89 4.21
C VAL A 82 -14.49 1.66 5.41
N GLU A 83 -13.97 1.31 6.59
CA GLU A 83 -14.31 1.99 7.84
C GLU A 83 -13.03 2.48 8.51
N PHE A 84 -12.98 3.79 8.76
CA PHE A 84 -11.88 4.44 9.47
C PHE A 84 -12.33 4.85 10.88
N CYS A 85 -11.47 4.62 11.86
CA CYS A 85 -11.76 4.93 13.25
C CYS A 85 -10.73 5.89 13.85
N GLU A 86 -11.21 6.84 14.67
CA GLU A 86 -10.36 7.71 15.47
C GLU A 86 -11.01 7.95 16.84
N GLY A 87 -10.49 7.28 17.87
CA GLY A 87 -11.07 7.30 19.19
C GLY A 87 -12.51 6.75 19.18
N ARG A 88 -13.48 7.59 19.52
CA ARG A 88 -14.91 7.23 19.57
C ARG A 88 -15.64 7.42 18.23
N ASN A 89 -15.01 8.10 17.29
CA ASN A 89 -15.62 8.41 16.01
C ASN A 89 -15.17 7.42 14.93
N SER A 90 -16.10 6.97 14.11
CA SER A 90 -15.80 6.23 12.89
C SER A 90 -16.48 6.86 11.69
N ASN A 91 -15.81 6.77 10.55
CA ASN A 91 -16.37 7.11 9.25
C ASN A 91 -16.27 5.89 8.36
N ALA A 92 -17.24 5.71 7.51
CA ALA A 92 -17.18 4.67 6.50
C ALA A 92 -17.58 5.22 5.14
N TYR A 93 -17.08 4.58 4.12
CA TYR A 93 -17.50 4.76 2.74
C TYR A 93 -17.86 3.40 2.16
N SER A 94 -19.01 3.35 1.49
CA SER A 94 -19.49 2.15 0.82
C SER A 94 -19.94 2.48 -0.59
N VAL A 95 -19.47 1.69 -1.55
CA VAL A 95 -19.89 1.76 -2.93
C VAL A 95 -20.32 0.39 -3.43
N SER A 96 -21.48 0.35 -4.08
CA SER A 96 -21.98 -0.83 -4.80
C SER A 96 -22.00 -0.52 -6.28
N LEU A 97 -21.50 -1.46 -7.08
CA LEU A 97 -21.32 -1.34 -8.51
C LEU A 97 -22.09 -2.44 -9.22
N LEU A 98 -22.58 -2.17 -10.41
CA LEU A 98 -23.19 -3.16 -11.31
C LEU A 98 -22.55 -3.09 -12.70
N PRO A 99 -22.41 -4.20 -13.41
CA PRO A 99 -21.96 -4.24 -14.79
C PRO A 99 -23.06 -3.79 -15.74
N THR A 100 -22.66 -3.05 -16.78
CA THR A 100 -23.55 -2.68 -17.89
C THR A 100 -23.44 -3.68 -19.06
N GLU A 101 -24.30 -3.57 -20.02
CA GLU A 101 -24.25 -4.38 -21.25
C GLU A 101 -22.98 -4.12 -22.07
N LEU A 102 -22.41 -2.92 -21.97
CA LEU A 102 -21.17 -2.51 -22.65
C LEU A 102 -19.91 -2.91 -21.92
N ASP A 103 -19.98 -3.85 -20.97
CA ASP A 103 -18.86 -4.32 -20.14
C ASP A 103 -18.16 -3.20 -19.34
N GLN A 104 -18.91 -2.17 -18.95
CA GLN A 104 -18.49 -1.13 -18.04
C GLN A 104 -19.06 -1.37 -16.65
N LEU A 105 -18.50 -0.71 -15.63
CA LEU A 105 -19.09 -0.64 -14.31
C LEU A 105 -19.82 0.69 -14.12
N GLN A 106 -20.95 0.63 -13.43
CA GLN A 106 -21.75 1.78 -13.02
C GLN A 106 -21.99 1.71 -11.51
N ILE A 107 -22.02 2.84 -10.85
CA ILE A 107 -22.36 2.93 -9.43
C ILE A 107 -23.86 2.68 -9.27
N LEU A 108 -24.21 1.65 -8.53
CA LEU A 108 -25.57 1.36 -8.10
C LEU A 108 -25.99 2.24 -6.94
N SER A 109 -25.11 2.33 -5.93
CA SER A 109 -25.29 3.18 -4.76
C SER A 109 -23.94 3.58 -4.15
N GLU A 110 -23.88 4.78 -3.63
CA GLU A 110 -22.70 5.34 -2.99
C GLU A 110 -23.13 6.03 -1.69
N THR A 111 -22.53 5.65 -0.56
CA THR A 111 -22.95 6.11 0.76
C THR A 111 -21.72 6.42 1.62
N ALA A 112 -21.74 7.56 2.27
CA ALA A 112 -20.79 7.95 3.30
C ALA A 112 -21.45 7.85 4.67
N PHE A 113 -20.70 7.40 5.68
CA PHE A 113 -21.22 7.20 7.04
C PHE A 113 -20.37 7.96 8.03
N PHE A 114 -21.03 8.44 9.09
CA PHE A 114 -20.39 8.97 10.28
C PHE A 114 -21.03 8.35 11.51
N HIS A 115 -20.21 7.93 12.47
CA HIS A 115 -20.70 7.35 13.73
C HIS A 115 -19.94 7.89 14.92
N ASP A 116 -20.59 8.69 15.75
CA ASP A 116 -20.15 9.00 17.11
C ASP A 116 -20.68 7.91 18.06
N LYS A 117 -19.82 6.90 18.30
CA LYS A 117 -20.17 5.72 19.13
C LYS A 117 -20.53 6.07 20.59
N ALA A 118 -20.11 7.24 21.08
CA ALA A 118 -20.43 7.68 22.44
C ALA A 118 -21.81 8.34 22.53
N LYS A 119 -22.19 9.12 21.52
CA LYS A 119 -23.45 9.88 21.52
C LYS A 119 -24.60 9.05 20.95
N TYR A 120 -24.34 8.21 19.96
CA TYR A 120 -25.31 7.41 19.24
C TYR A 120 -24.84 5.95 19.11
N PRO A 121 -24.81 5.14 20.19
CA PRO A 121 -24.14 3.84 20.19
C PRO A 121 -24.62 2.87 19.09
N ASN A 122 -25.90 2.94 18.72
CA ASN A 122 -26.53 1.95 17.86
C ASN A 122 -26.95 2.50 16.48
N LYS A 123 -26.72 3.77 16.18
CA LYS A 123 -27.23 4.39 14.95
C LYS A 123 -26.19 5.32 14.30
N PRO A 124 -25.41 4.84 13.31
CA PRO A 124 -24.60 5.72 12.48
C PRO A 124 -25.51 6.66 11.68
N TYR A 125 -25.01 7.85 11.39
CA TYR A 125 -25.56 8.73 10.39
C TYR A 125 -25.09 8.26 9.00
N ASP A 126 -26.02 8.07 8.08
CA ASP A 126 -25.73 7.70 6.68
C ASP A 126 -26.13 8.84 5.74
N LEU A 127 -25.28 9.10 4.78
CA LEU A 127 -25.47 10.08 3.72
C LEU A 127 -25.45 9.35 2.39
N ASN A 128 -26.59 9.33 1.70
CA ASN A 128 -26.63 8.87 0.32
C ASN A 128 -25.91 9.91 -0.56
N VAL A 129 -24.79 9.52 -1.15
CA VAL A 129 -23.94 10.38 -2.00
C VAL A 129 -24.45 10.35 -3.44
N SER A 130 -24.71 9.16 -3.99
CA SER A 130 -25.26 9.00 -5.32
C SER A 130 -25.96 7.65 -5.51
N MET A 131 -26.83 7.58 -6.52
CA MET A 131 -27.49 6.36 -7.00
C MET A 131 -27.50 6.37 -8.52
N LEU A 132 -27.28 5.20 -9.13
CA LEU A 132 -27.31 4.99 -10.59
C LEU A 132 -26.44 6.03 -11.34
N SER A 133 -25.21 6.20 -10.90
CA SER A 133 -24.27 7.17 -11.47
C SER A 133 -23.14 6.48 -12.24
N ALA A 134 -22.68 7.10 -13.33
CA ALA A 134 -21.53 6.60 -14.09
C ALA A 134 -20.21 6.76 -13.33
N GLU A 135 -20.07 7.82 -12.55
CA GLU A 135 -18.89 8.15 -11.75
C GLU A 135 -19.28 8.55 -10.32
N SER A 136 -18.34 8.52 -9.40
CA SER A 136 -18.55 8.95 -8.01
C SER A 136 -18.93 10.42 -7.91
N LYS A 137 -19.86 10.73 -7.01
CA LYS A 137 -20.26 12.10 -6.64
C LYS A 137 -19.63 12.55 -5.31
N LEU A 138 -18.80 11.71 -4.68
CA LEU A 138 -18.23 11.99 -3.36
C LEU A 138 -17.42 13.29 -3.34
N LYS A 139 -16.61 13.53 -4.36
CA LYS A 139 -15.75 14.71 -4.50
C LYS A 139 -16.55 16.02 -4.62
N GLU A 140 -17.71 15.96 -5.25
CA GLU A 140 -18.58 17.11 -5.50
C GLU A 140 -19.47 17.44 -4.29
N HIS A 141 -19.57 16.51 -3.34
CA HIS A 141 -20.51 16.62 -2.23
C HIS A 141 -19.97 17.54 -1.11
N THR A 142 -20.75 18.55 -0.73
CA THR A 142 -20.34 19.58 0.25
C THR A 142 -20.55 19.17 1.70
N HIS A 143 -21.33 18.12 1.97
CA HIS A 143 -21.64 17.68 3.33
C HIS A 143 -20.38 17.18 4.05
N LEU A 144 -20.26 17.48 5.36
CA LEU A 144 -19.09 17.15 6.16
C LEU A 144 -18.75 15.66 6.17
N CYS A 145 -19.77 14.79 6.22
CA CYS A 145 -19.59 13.34 6.18
C CYS A 145 -18.90 12.88 4.87
N ALA A 146 -19.33 13.38 3.70
CA ALA A 146 -18.73 13.06 2.42
C ALA A 146 -17.30 13.60 2.30
N ARG A 147 -17.07 14.85 2.73
CA ARG A 147 -15.74 15.47 2.76
C ARG A 147 -14.77 14.71 3.66
N GLN A 148 -15.25 14.17 4.78
CA GLN A 148 -14.43 13.39 5.67
C GLN A 148 -14.13 12.00 5.08
N ALA A 149 -15.11 11.32 4.47
CA ALA A 149 -14.89 10.08 3.74
C ALA A 149 -13.86 10.26 2.61
N MET A 150 -13.93 11.36 1.86
CA MET A 150 -12.96 11.69 0.81
C MET A 150 -11.54 11.84 1.38
N ARG A 151 -11.37 12.59 2.49
CA ARG A 151 -10.06 12.73 3.16
C ARG A 151 -9.49 11.38 3.59
N ASP A 152 -10.33 10.49 4.12
CA ASP A 152 -9.92 9.16 4.55
C ASP A 152 -9.44 8.31 3.36
N LEU A 153 -10.18 8.36 2.25
CA LEU A 153 -9.83 7.67 1.02
C LEU A 153 -8.58 8.27 0.33
N GLU A 154 -8.29 9.54 0.53
CA GLU A 154 -7.07 10.17 0.07
C GLU A 154 -5.87 9.94 0.99
N SER A 155 -6.09 9.49 2.22
CA SER A 155 -5.05 9.38 3.24
C SER A 155 -4.19 8.11 3.12
N TYR A 156 -4.64 7.11 2.39
CA TYR A 156 -3.84 5.92 2.14
C TYR A 156 -3.03 6.03 0.85
N ARG A 157 -1.90 5.32 0.81
CA ARG A 157 -1.03 5.24 -0.37
C ARG A 157 -0.64 3.79 -0.63
N VAL A 158 -0.67 3.41 -1.91
CA VAL A 158 -0.18 2.11 -2.39
C VAL A 158 1.13 2.35 -3.11
N TYR A 159 2.21 1.79 -2.60
CA TYR A 159 3.54 1.90 -3.18
C TYR A 159 3.95 0.61 -3.89
N HIS A 160 4.69 0.77 -4.96
CA HIS A 160 5.06 -0.31 -5.83
C HIS A 160 6.38 0.00 -6.54
N PHE A 161 7.49 -0.38 -5.92
CA PHE A 161 8.84 -0.08 -6.41
C PHE A 161 9.44 -1.24 -7.21
N HIS A 162 8.62 -1.90 -8.06
CA HIS A 162 9.08 -3.06 -8.82
C HIS A 162 9.83 -2.69 -10.09
N ASP A 163 9.50 -1.56 -10.70
CA ASP A 163 10.19 -1.10 -11.89
C ASP A 163 11.52 -0.45 -11.52
N THR A 164 12.61 -1.16 -11.80
CA THR A 164 13.99 -0.71 -11.69
C THR A 164 14.73 -0.87 -13.02
N SER A 165 14.00 -1.08 -14.13
CA SER A 165 14.54 -1.15 -15.47
C SER A 165 15.32 0.13 -15.85
N ASP A 166 16.04 0.09 -16.95
CA ASP A 166 16.78 1.28 -17.41
C ASP A 166 15.86 2.46 -17.76
N SER A 167 14.61 2.20 -18.13
CA SER A 167 13.59 3.22 -18.38
C SER A 167 12.74 3.56 -17.15
N ALA A 168 13.05 3.01 -15.98
CA ALA A 168 12.27 3.24 -14.77
C ALA A 168 12.23 4.74 -14.40
N PRO A 169 11.06 5.30 -14.10
CA PRO A 169 10.91 6.73 -13.80
C PRO A 169 11.80 7.23 -12.67
N VAL A 170 12.12 6.39 -11.68
CA VAL A 170 13.02 6.72 -10.56
C VAL A 170 14.46 7.02 -11.00
N LYS A 171 14.90 6.49 -12.14
CA LYS A 171 16.22 6.76 -12.76
C LYS A 171 16.21 8.03 -13.63
N GLY A 172 15.04 8.59 -13.90
CA GLY A 172 14.85 9.76 -14.75
C GLY A 172 15.16 11.08 -14.06
N THR A 173 14.86 12.16 -14.78
CA THR A 173 14.96 13.54 -14.28
C THR A 173 13.59 14.02 -13.83
N ALA A 174 13.51 14.61 -12.65
CA ALA A 174 12.27 15.12 -12.06
C ALA A 174 12.34 16.64 -11.83
N ASP A 175 11.20 17.26 -11.58
CA ASP A 175 11.12 18.65 -11.12
C ASP A 175 11.53 18.78 -9.66
N VAL A 176 12.37 19.77 -9.34
CA VAL A 176 12.79 20.07 -7.96
C VAL A 176 11.59 20.35 -7.05
N GLU A 177 10.53 20.98 -7.57
CA GLU A 177 9.32 21.32 -6.83
C GLU A 177 8.40 20.11 -6.56
N ASP A 178 8.65 18.95 -7.19
CA ASP A 178 7.88 17.74 -6.96
C ASP A 178 8.36 16.98 -5.71
N ASN A 179 8.19 17.60 -4.56
CA ASN A 179 8.75 17.12 -3.29
C ASN A 179 7.76 17.08 -2.12
N ARG A 180 6.44 17.23 -2.36
CA ARG A 180 5.43 17.27 -1.29
C ARG A 180 5.21 15.93 -0.62
N PHE A 181 5.35 14.83 -1.35
CA PHE A 181 5.27 13.45 -0.86
C PHE A 181 6.00 12.54 -1.84
N LEU A 182 6.52 11.42 -1.35
CA LEU A 182 7.12 10.41 -2.23
C LEU A 182 6.02 9.75 -3.07
N ARG A 183 6.17 9.76 -4.39
CA ARG A 183 5.19 9.18 -5.31
C ARG A 183 5.21 7.65 -5.28
N PRO A 184 4.10 6.99 -5.67
CA PRO A 184 3.97 5.52 -5.60
C PRO A 184 5.03 4.71 -6.34
N GLN A 185 5.65 5.27 -7.37
CA GLN A 185 6.72 4.65 -8.17
C GLN A 185 8.10 5.27 -7.88
N ALA A 186 8.21 6.17 -6.90
CA ALA A 186 9.42 6.91 -6.55
C ALA A 186 10.03 7.74 -7.72
N ASP A 187 9.24 8.10 -8.73
CA ASP A 187 9.66 8.92 -9.87
C ASP A 187 10.15 10.33 -9.45
N ASN A 188 9.81 10.75 -8.24
CA ASN A 188 10.30 11.97 -7.61
C ASN A 188 11.28 11.74 -6.44
N LEU A 189 11.98 10.60 -6.42
CA LEU A 189 12.91 10.28 -5.31
C LEU A 189 13.99 11.34 -5.11
N ALA A 190 14.61 11.82 -6.19
CA ALA A 190 15.67 12.81 -6.12
C ALA A 190 15.20 14.15 -5.52
N PRO A 191 14.13 14.81 -6.00
CA PRO A 191 13.65 16.05 -5.39
C PRO A 191 13.12 15.84 -3.96
N PHE A 192 12.56 14.67 -3.65
CA PHE A 192 12.09 14.37 -2.31
C PHE A 192 13.26 14.23 -1.31
N LEU A 193 14.32 13.51 -1.67
CA LEU A 193 15.55 13.41 -0.89
C LEU A 193 16.24 14.76 -0.75
N TYR A 194 16.26 15.59 -1.81
CA TYR A 194 16.79 16.94 -1.77
C TYR A 194 16.04 17.82 -0.76
N TRP A 195 14.71 17.79 -0.79
CA TRP A 195 13.89 18.47 0.21
C TRP A 195 14.18 17.97 1.63
N MET A 196 14.32 16.65 1.81
CA MET A 196 14.65 16.07 3.12
C MET A 196 16.03 16.50 3.60
N GLN A 197 17.02 16.56 2.73
CA GLN A 197 18.36 17.03 3.06
C GLN A 197 18.34 18.47 3.58
N GLN A 198 17.53 19.34 2.95
CA GLN A 198 17.43 20.76 3.31
C GLN A 198 16.56 21.02 4.56
N LYS A 199 15.45 20.32 4.71
CA LYS A 199 14.41 20.61 5.73
C LYS A 199 14.38 19.60 6.86
N HIS A 200 14.82 18.36 6.64
CA HIS A 200 14.79 17.26 7.60
C HIS A 200 16.14 16.52 7.65
N PRO A 201 17.26 17.22 7.96
CA PRO A 201 18.61 16.66 7.84
C PRO A 201 18.85 15.46 8.78
N ALA A 202 18.11 15.32 9.87
CA ALA A 202 18.20 14.16 10.75
C ALA A 202 17.64 12.91 10.07
N ASN A 203 16.43 13.00 9.46
CA ASN A 203 15.82 11.88 8.72
C ASN A 203 16.70 11.51 7.51
N TYR A 204 17.19 12.50 6.77
CA TYR A 204 18.09 12.29 5.63
C TYR A 204 19.35 11.51 6.04
N ARG A 205 20.08 11.93 7.09
CA ARG A 205 21.26 11.21 7.60
C ARG A 205 20.93 9.78 8.04
N ASN A 206 19.78 9.57 8.66
CA ASN A 206 19.32 8.25 9.04
C ASN A 206 19.08 7.34 7.82
N ILE A 207 18.50 7.89 6.74
CA ILE A 207 18.33 7.18 5.47
C ILE A 207 19.70 6.79 4.90
N VAL A 208 20.61 7.73 4.77
CA VAL A 208 21.97 7.47 4.26
C VAL A 208 22.67 6.38 5.08
N SER A 209 22.68 6.51 6.41
CA SER A 209 23.31 5.51 7.28
C SER A 209 22.66 4.13 7.20
N THR A 210 21.34 4.06 6.99
CA THR A 210 20.61 2.80 6.81
C THR A 210 20.94 2.15 5.47
N VAL A 211 21.03 2.93 4.41
CA VAL A 211 21.47 2.45 3.08
C VAL A 211 22.88 1.90 3.15
N GLN A 212 23.79 2.57 3.86
CA GLN A 212 25.19 2.15 4.04
C GLN A 212 25.34 0.81 4.78
N GLN A 213 24.36 0.39 5.59
CA GLN A 213 24.38 -0.93 6.24
C GLN A 213 24.24 -2.08 5.22
N ILE A 214 23.52 -1.84 4.12
CA ILE A 214 23.28 -2.85 3.09
C ILE A 214 24.21 -2.66 1.89
N ALA A 215 24.60 -1.43 1.60
CA ALA A 215 25.52 -1.04 0.53
C ALA A 215 26.73 -0.28 1.12
N PRO A 216 27.74 -0.97 1.68
CA PRO A 216 28.86 -0.32 2.36
C PRO A 216 29.71 0.57 1.43
N PHE A 217 29.65 0.34 0.13
CA PHE A 217 30.29 1.16 -0.91
C PHE A 217 29.59 2.52 -1.12
N PHE A 218 28.31 2.63 -0.74
CA PHE A 218 27.55 3.86 -0.89
C PHE A 218 28.09 4.95 0.06
N GLY A 219 28.46 6.09 -0.48
CA GLY A 219 28.94 7.27 0.29
C GLY A 219 27.80 8.16 0.72
N ASP A 220 27.26 8.92 -0.21
CA ASP A 220 26.14 9.83 0.01
C ASP A 220 25.43 10.10 -1.32
N PHE A 221 24.25 10.73 -1.28
CA PHE A 221 23.61 11.25 -2.48
C PHE A 221 24.23 12.59 -2.89
N ASN A 222 24.35 12.80 -4.20
CA ASN A 222 24.63 14.10 -4.79
C ASN A 222 23.32 14.70 -5.32
N LEU A 223 22.69 15.54 -4.51
CA LEU A 223 21.36 16.10 -4.78
C LEU A 223 21.47 17.57 -5.21
N SER A 224 22.18 17.80 -6.32
CA SER A 224 22.33 19.13 -6.88
C SER A 224 21.41 19.31 -8.09
N PRO A 225 20.59 20.38 -8.15
CA PRO A 225 19.88 20.74 -9.37
C PRO A 225 20.80 20.88 -10.57
N SER A 226 20.28 20.59 -11.75
CA SER A 226 21.07 20.68 -12.99
C SER A 226 21.57 22.12 -13.22
N ARG A 227 22.88 22.29 -13.49
CA ARG A 227 23.49 23.59 -13.73
C ARG A 227 22.91 24.35 -14.93
N LEU A 228 22.37 23.62 -15.92
CA LEU A 228 21.77 24.20 -17.12
C LEU A 228 20.25 24.40 -16.99
N ASN A 229 19.63 23.75 -16.01
CA ASN A 229 18.21 23.89 -15.73
C ASN A 229 17.93 23.62 -14.25
N GLU A 230 17.99 24.65 -13.43
CA GLU A 230 17.86 24.57 -11.97
C GLU A 230 16.49 24.05 -11.50
N SER A 231 15.48 24.00 -12.37
CA SER A 231 14.20 23.39 -12.05
C SER A 231 14.23 21.85 -12.11
N LYS A 232 15.31 21.25 -12.58
CA LYS A 232 15.44 19.81 -12.79
C LYS A 232 16.52 19.21 -11.90
N ILE A 233 16.22 18.00 -11.39
CA ILE A 233 17.13 17.21 -10.58
C ILE A 233 17.02 15.73 -10.96
N ARG A 234 18.11 14.99 -10.84
CA ARG A 234 18.14 13.54 -10.99
C ARG A 234 18.85 12.90 -9.80
N LEU A 235 18.63 11.61 -9.61
CA LEU A 235 19.29 10.85 -8.55
C LEU A 235 20.75 10.59 -8.95
N GLU A 236 21.66 11.21 -8.23
CA GLU A 236 23.11 10.95 -8.30
C GLU A 236 23.62 10.56 -6.90
N TRP A 237 24.72 9.85 -6.87
CA TRP A 237 25.36 9.41 -5.65
C TRP A 237 26.88 9.32 -5.82
N VAL A 238 27.59 9.23 -4.72
CA VAL A 238 29.05 9.06 -4.70
C VAL A 238 29.42 7.77 -3.99
N GLU A 239 30.44 7.09 -4.51
CA GLU A 239 31.01 5.92 -3.85
C GLU A 239 32.00 6.33 -2.77
N ARG A 240 32.10 5.59 -1.69
CA ARG A 240 33.09 5.83 -0.64
C ARG A 240 34.51 5.76 -1.19
N GLY A 241 35.28 6.80 -0.96
CA GLY A 241 36.66 6.92 -1.42
C GLY A 241 36.80 7.33 -2.89
N SER A 242 35.72 7.74 -3.54
CA SER A 242 35.70 8.28 -4.90
C SER A 242 35.05 9.66 -4.92
N ASP A 243 35.57 10.56 -5.76
CA ASP A 243 34.97 11.86 -6.04
C ASP A 243 34.06 11.81 -7.29
N ALA A 244 33.96 10.68 -7.94
CA ALA A 244 33.14 10.50 -9.14
C ALA A 244 31.64 10.45 -8.79
N TYR A 245 30.86 11.25 -9.50
CA TYR A 245 29.40 11.21 -9.43
C TYR A 245 28.86 10.09 -10.32
N LEU A 246 28.09 9.21 -9.73
CA LEU A 246 27.40 8.10 -10.39
C LEU A 246 25.90 8.43 -10.44
N ASN A 247 25.25 8.07 -11.54
CA ASN A 247 23.80 8.21 -11.65
C ASN A 247 23.09 6.95 -11.12
N ALA A 248 21.76 6.99 -11.04
CA ALA A 248 20.94 5.88 -10.53
C ALA A 248 21.09 4.57 -11.32
N HIS A 249 21.52 4.61 -12.59
CA HIS A 249 21.75 3.40 -13.39
C HIS A 249 22.94 2.57 -12.90
N ALA A 250 23.89 3.19 -12.18
CA ALA A 250 25.02 2.46 -11.58
C ALA A 250 24.65 1.70 -10.28
N LEU A 251 23.45 1.91 -9.74
CA LEU A 251 22.93 1.14 -8.61
C LEU A 251 22.37 -0.19 -9.08
N SER A 252 22.59 -1.26 -8.29
CA SER A 252 21.84 -2.49 -8.50
C SER A 252 20.35 -2.29 -8.23
N ASP A 253 19.49 -3.09 -8.87
CA ASP A 253 18.04 -3.00 -8.69
C ASP A 253 17.62 -3.16 -7.22
N GLY A 254 18.25 -4.09 -6.49
CA GLY A 254 18.01 -4.29 -5.07
C GLY A 254 18.41 -3.07 -4.24
N THR A 255 19.57 -2.45 -4.52
CA THR A 255 20.02 -1.25 -3.82
C THR A 255 19.09 -0.07 -4.07
N LEU A 256 18.71 0.18 -5.32
CA LEU A 256 17.78 1.26 -5.68
C LEU A 256 16.42 1.07 -5.00
N ARG A 257 15.88 -0.14 -5.03
CA ARG A 257 14.62 -0.47 -4.35
C ARG A 257 14.71 -0.29 -2.85
N PHE A 258 15.81 -0.71 -2.24
CA PHE A 258 16.03 -0.52 -0.82
C PHE A 258 16.13 0.97 -0.45
N ILE A 259 16.74 1.81 -1.27
CA ILE A 259 16.76 3.27 -1.11
C ILE A 259 15.33 3.84 -1.15
N CYS A 260 14.51 3.43 -2.12
CA CYS A 260 13.10 3.86 -2.21
C CYS A 260 12.31 3.49 -0.94
N LEU A 261 12.44 2.24 -0.48
CA LEU A 261 11.74 1.73 0.71
C LEU A 261 12.23 2.43 1.99
N THR A 262 13.53 2.61 2.15
CA THR A 262 14.11 3.31 3.30
C THR A 262 13.65 4.76 3.34
N THR A 263 13.67 5.45 2.20
CA THR A 263 13.17 6.83 2.08
C THR A 263 11.69 6.90 2.45
N LEU A 264 10.87 5.99 1.93
CA LEU A 264 9.44 5.91 2.24
C LEU A 264 9.19 5.70 3.75
N LEU A 265 9.87 4.75 4.37
CA LEU A 265 9.58 4.35 5.75
C LEU A 265 10.17 5.30 6.79
N MET A 266 11.23 6.04 6.44
CA MET A 266 11.93 6.97 7.34
C MET A 266 11.59 8.44 7.08
N GLN A 267 10.70 8.74 6.13
CA GLN A 267 10.25 10.12 5.90
C GLN A 267 9.56 10.71 7.15
N PRO A 268 9.59 12.04 7.32
CA PRO A 268 9.03 12.70 8.50
C PRO A 268 7.51 12.53 8.61
N GLU A 269 6.79 12.63 7.49
CA GLU A 269 5.33 12.52 7.41
C GLU A 269 4.93 11.29 6.60
N LEU A 270 4.33 10.31 7.26
CA LEU A 270 3.81 9.10 6.64
C LEU A 270 2.32 9.26 6.27
N PRO A 271 1.83 8.63 5.20
CA PRO A 271 0.38 8.54 4.96
C PRO A 271 -0.30 7.81 6.12
N THR A 272 -1.60 8.01 6.30
CA THR A 272 -2.37 7.36 7.38
C THR A 272 -2.35 5.82 7.27
N VAL A 273 -2.39 5.31 6.05
CA VAL A 273 -2.26 3.88 5.74
C VAL A 273 -1.26 3.69 4.61
N LEU A 274 -0.29 2.83 4.83
CA LEU A 274 0.76 2.47 3.89
C LEU A 274 0.53 1.04 3.40
N LEU A 275 0.40 0.88 2.09
CA LEU A 275 0.25 -0.42 1.45
C LEU A 275 1.46 -0.73 0.57
N LEU A 276 2.04 -1.92 0.76
CA LEU A 276 3.19 -2.42 0.02
C LEU A 276 2.90 -3.80 -0.54
N ASP A 277 3.18 -3.99 -1.82
CA ASP A 277 3.06 -5.28 -2.51
C ASP A 277 4.46 -5.81 -2.82
N GLU A 278 4.82 -6.96 -2.25
CA GLU A 278 6.11 -7.63 -2.39
C GLU A 278 7.33 -6.68 -2.24
N PRO A 279 7.44 -5.92 -1.14
CA PRO A 279 8.51 -4.93 -0.99
C PRO A 279 9.91 -5.56 -0.93
N GLU A 280 10.01 -6.82 -0.60
CA GLU A 280 11.25 -7.59 -0.48
C GLU A 280 11.82 -8.08 -1.82
N LEU A 281 11.07 -7.98 -2.91
CA LEU A 281 11.46 -8.53 -4.21
C LEU A 281 12.83 -7.99 -4.67
N GLY A 282 13.77 -8.91 -4.95
CA GLY A 282 15.13 -8.57 -5.41
C GLY A 282 16.05 -8.04 -4.32
N LEU A 283 15.65 -8.05 -3.03
CA LEU A 283 16.50 -7.69 -1.91
C LEU A 283 17.33 -8.89 -1.43
N HIS A 284 18.55 -8.61 -1.00
CA HIS A 284 19.37 -9.58 -0.27
C HIS A 284 18.76 -9.90 1.12
N PRO A 285 18.91 -11.12 1.66
CA PRO A 285 18.34 -11.50 2.97
C PRO A 285 18.62 -10.50 4.11
N ALA A 286 19.83 -9.96 4.20
CA ALA A 286 20.16 -8.93 5.20
C ALA A 286 19.31 -7.65 5.02
N ALA A 287 19.05 -7.24 3.78
CA ALA A 287 18.19 -6.09 3.48
C ALA A 287 16.72 -6.38 3.83
N ILE A 288 16.25 -7.63 3.67
CA ILE A 288 14.90 -8.05 4.06
C ILE A 288 14.72 -7.96 5.58
N THR A 289 15.70 -8.41 6.36
CA THR A 289 15.66 -8.30 7.83
C THR A 289 15.62 -6.84 8.28
N LEU A 290 16.43 -5.98 7.67
CA LEU A 290 16.42 -4.55 7.99
C LEU A 290 15.11 -3.89 7.55
N LEU A 291 14.56 -4.26 6.39
CA LEU A 291 13.26 -3.81 5.92
C LEU A 291 12.14 -4.15 6.93
N ALA A 292 12.13 -5.37 7.47
CA ALA A 292 11.16 -5.76 8.50
C ALA A 292 11.21 -4.86 9.73
N SER A 293 12.44 -4.52 10.19
CA SER A 293 12.64 -3.59 11.30
C SER A 293 12.11 -2.19 10.96
N LEU A 294 12.33 -1.71 9.73
CA LEU A 294 11.80 -0.43 9.26
C LEU A 294 10.28 -0.43 9.17
N LEU A 295 9.66 -1.51 8.68
CA LEU A 295 8.21 -1.68 8.62
C LEU A 295 7.59 -1.67 10.03
N SER A 296 8.20 -2.39 10.97
CA SER A 296 7.78 -2.42 12.37
C SER A 296 7.91 -1.04 13.02
N ALA A 297 9.01 -0.32 12.80
CA ALA A 297 9.19 1.04 13.29
C ALA A 297 8.19 2.03 12.67
N ALA A 298 7.93 1.92 11.37
CA ALA A 298 6.93 2.74 10.68
C ALA A 298 5.52 2.45 11.21
N SER A 299 5.20 1.20 11.56
CA SER A 299 3.88 0.81 12.05
C SER A 299 3.48 1.49 13.36
N VAL A 300 4.42 2.02 14.12
CA VAL A 300 4.14 2.86 15.31
C VAL A 300 3.55 4.22 14.92
N ARG A 301 3.90 4.74 13.75
CA ARG A 301 3.51 6.09 13.27
C ARG A 301 2.40 6.07 12.23
N THR A 302 2.25 4.95 11.51
CA THR A 302 1.23 4.78 10.46
C THR A 302 0.72 3.34 10.47
N GLN A 303 -0.44 3.10 9.89
CA GLN A 303 -0.91 1.73 9.68
C GLN A 303 -0.24 1.14 8.44
N VAL A 304 0.30 -0.08 8.56
CA VAL A 304 1.07 -0.74 7.49
C VAL A 304 0.38 -2.03 7.07
N LEU A 305 0.16 -2.17 5.77
CA LEU A 305 -0.33 -3.38 5.11
C LEU A 305 0.72 -3.85 4.11
N VAL A 306 1.22 -5.07 4.29
CA VAL A 306 2.26 -5.68 3.42
C VAL A 306 1.74 -6.98 2.85
N ALA A 307 1.78 -7.16 1.54
CA ALA A 307 1.60 -8.45 0.90
C ALA A 307 2.98 -9.02 0.56
N THR A 308 3.27 -10.25 0.95
CA THR A 308 4.61 -10.86 0.78
C THR A 308 4.53 -12.36 0.47
N GLN A 309 5.59 -12.87 -0.15
CA GLN A 309 5.85 -14.30 -0.35
C GLN A 309 7.18 -14.73 0.30
N SER A 310 7.85 -13.81 0.98
CA SER A 310 9.17 -14.06 1.57
C SER A 310 9.07 -14.70 2.95
N VAL A 311 9.50 -15.94 3.06
CA VAL A 311 9.69 -16.65 4.33
C VAL A 311 10.61 -15.86 5.25
N THR A 312 11.71 -15.31 4.71
CA THR A 312 12.68 -14.48 5.46
C THR A 312 12.00 -13.25 6.08
N LEU A 313 11.11 -12.59 5.32
CA LEU A 313 10.38 -11.43 5.83
C LEU A 313 9.36 -11.83 6.89
N VAL A 314 8.62 -12.92 6.67
CA VAL A 314 7.60 -13.44 7.60
C VAL A 314 8.20 -13.82 8.94
N ASN A 315 9.42 -14.39 8.96
CA ASN A 315 10.15 -14.75 10.19
C ASN A 315 10.44 -13.56 11.13
N GLN A 316 10.31 -12.34 10.64
CA GLN A 316 10.58 -11.13 11.42
C GLN A 316 9.34 -10.58 12.13
N PHE A 317 8.15 -11.13 11.87
CA PHE A 317 6.89 -10.62 12.41
C PHE A 317 6.27 -11.56 13.43
N ARG A 318 5.40 -11.01 14.27
CA ARG A 318 4.63 -11.79 15.23
C ARG A 318 3.40 -12.43 14.58
N PRO A 319 2.95 -13.59 15.03
CA PRO A 319 1.74 -14.22 14.50
C PRO A 319 0.52 -13.28 14.48
N ALA A 320 0.37 -12.45 15.51
CA ALA A 320 -0.72 -11.47 15.62
C ALA A 320 -0.69 -10.36 14.55
N ASP A 321 0.38 -10.24 13.78
CA ASP A 321 0.49 -9.27 12.69
C ASP A 321 0.25 -9.95 11.32
N VAL A 322 0.05 -11.30 11.27
CA VAL A 322 0.05 -12.08 10.04
C VAL A 322 -1.33 -12.60 9.67
N TRP A 323 -1.63 -12.53 8.39
CA TRP A 323 -2.82 -13.05 7.73
C TRP A 323 -2.42 -14.08 6.68
N THR A 324 -3.00 -15.27 6.74
CA THR A 324 -2.87 -16.26 5.66
C THR A 324 -3.90 -15.98 4.57
N VAL A 325 -3.46 -16.13 3.32
CA VAL A 325 -4.28 -15.90 2.11
C VAL A 325 -4.27 -17.15 1.26
N GLU A 326 -5.42 -17.78 1.11
CA GLU A 326 -5.61 -18.99 0.33
C GLU A 326 -6.66 -18.79 -0.76
N ARG A 327 -6.55 -19.56 -1.83
CA ARG A 327 -7.56 -19.60 -2.90
C ARG A 327 -8.15 -21.00 -3.02
N GLN A 328 -9.39 -21.14 -2.55
CA GLN A 328 -10.21 -22.35 -2.72
C GLN A 328 -11.41 -22.01 -3.64
N ASP A 329 -12.57 -21.76 -3.08
CA ASP A 329 -13.75 -21.21 -3.79
C ASP A 329 -13.77 -19.67 -3.76
N GLY A 330 -12.67 -19.03 -4.11
CA GLY A 330 -12.39 -17.63 -3.93
C GLY A 330 -11.23 -17.42 -2.95
N THR A 331 -10.75 -16.18 -2.89
CA THR A 331 -9.68 -15.82 -1.93
C THR A 331 -10.26 -15.71 -0.53
N GLN A 332 -9.62 -16.41 0.41
CA GLN A 332 -9.93 -16.40 1.84
C GLN A 332 -8.75 -15.76 2.59
N PHE A 333 -9.07 -14.85 3.50
CA PHE A 333 -8.11 -14.24 4.42
C PHE A 333 -8.40 -14.71 5.83
N ARG A 334 -7.40 -15.25 6.51
CA ARG A 334 -7.52 -15.68 7.90
C ARG A 334 -6.41 -15.03 8.74
N HIS A 335 -6.78 -14.30 9.78
CA HIS A 335 -5.86 -13.76 10.76
C HIS A 335 -5.27 -14.88 11.60
N LEU A 336 -3.95 -14.92 11.78
CA LEU A 336 -3.33 -15.93 12.62
C LEU A 336 -3.57 -15.61 14.10
N ASN A 337 -3.92 -16.64 14.84
CA ASN A 337 -4.04 -16.56 16.30
C ASN A 337 -2.80 -17.17 16.95
N ALA A 338 -2.05 -16.38 17.71
CA ALA A 338 -0.86 -16.84 18.39
C ALA A 338 -1.13 -18.01 19.36
N ALA A 339 -2.33 -18.09 19.95
CA ALA A 339 -2.70 -19.17 20.85
C ALA A 339 -2.75 -20.55 20.17
N ASP A 340 -3.16 -20.60 18.90
CA ASP A 340 -3.26 -21.85 18.14
C ASP A 340 -1.87 -22.42 17.76
N MET A 341 -0.82 -21.61 17.89
CA MET A 341 0.54 -21.95 17.48
C MET A 341 1.55 -21.97 18.62
N SER A 342 1.11 -21.74 19.86
CA SER A 342 1.99 -21.59 21.02
C SER A 342 2.96 -22.77 21.19
N GLN A 343 2.52 -24.00 20.95
CA GLN A 343 3.34 -25.20 21.05
C GLN A 343 4.46 -25.32 19.98
N TRP A 344 4.35 -24.57 18.87
CA TRP A 344 5.31 -24.63 17.76
C TRP A 344 6.28 -23.46 17.75
N LEU A 345 5.86 -22.30 18.27
CA LEU A 345 6.65 -21.06 18.24
C LEU A 345 7.90 -21.10 19.15
N ASP A 346 7.94 -22.02 20.12
CA ASP A 346 9.13 -22.25 20.94
C ASP A 346 10.26 -22.96 20.18
N SER A 347 9.94 -23.67 19.09
CA SER A 347 10.88 -24.51 18.36
C SER A 347 11.12 -24.09 16.91
N TYR A 348 10.19 -23.36 16.32
CA TYR A 348 10.22 -23.00 14.90
C TYR A 348 9.90 -21.53 14.68
N ALA A 349 10.56 -20.91 13.69
CA ALA A 349 10.21 -19.58 13.23
C ALA A 349 8.89 -19.62 12.40
N LEU A 350 8.18 -18.50 12.35
CA LEU A 350 6.85 -18.43 11.72
C LEU A 350 6.87 -18.82 10.23
N GLY A 351 7.91 -18.42 9.50
CA GLY A 351 8.07 -18.78 8.09
C GLY A 351 8.40 -20.26 7.89
N GLU A 352 9.10 -20.91 8.83
CA GLU A 352 9.35 -22.36 8.80
C GLU A 352 8.02 -23.11 8.96
N LEU A 353 7.16 -22.67 9.90
CA LEU A 353 5.82 -23.25 10.07
C LEU A 353 4.97 -23.07 8.81
N TRP A 354 5.17 -21.96 8.10
CA TRP A 354 4.51 -21.73 6.81
C TRP A 354 5.03 -22.65 5.71
N GLU A 355 6.34 -22.84 5.57
CA GLU A 355 6.94 -23.80 4.61
C GLU A 355 6.49 -25.25 4.88
N MET A 356 6.35 -25.62 6.18
CA MET A 356 5.79 -26.91 6.58
C MET A 356 4.29 -27.02 6.34
N ASN A 357 3.64 -25.97 5.83
CA ASN A 357 2.19 -25.85 5.61
C ASN A 357 1.33 -26.02 6.87
N LEU A 358 1.89 -25.72 8.04
CA LEU A 358 1.16 -25.76 9.31
C LEU A 358 0.26 -24.54 9.52
N LEU A 359 0.55 -23.44 8.82
CA LEU A 359 -0.27 -22.22 8.86
C LEU A 359 -1.39 -22.22 7.79
N GLY A 360 -1.35 -23.15 6.85
CA GLY A 360 -2.07 -23.03 5.60
C GLY A 360 -1.42 -22.03 4.64
N ALA A 361 -2.09 -21.72 3.52
CA ALA A 361 -1.63 -20.73 2.54
C ALA A 361 -0.21 -21.01 2.02
N ARG A 362 0.10 -22.24 1.67
CA ARG A 362 1.41 -22.74 1.24
C ARG A 362 2.13 -21.73 0.34
N PRO A 363 3.46 -21.49 0.59
CA PRO A 363 4.24 -20.53 -0.18
C PRO A 363 4.33 -20.86 -1.66
#